data_64549437129bca766e4c154ab6c9b458
#
_entry.id   64549437129bca766e4c154ab6c9b458
#
_cell.length_a   1.000
_cell.length_b   1.000
_cell.length_c   1.000
_cell.angle_alpha   90.00
_cell.angle_beta   90.00
_cell.angle_gamma   90.00
#
_symmetry.space_group_name_H-M   'P 1'
#
loop_
_entity.id
_entity.type
_entity.pdbx_description
1 polymer ?
#
loop_
_entity_poly.entity_id
_entity_poly.type
_entity_poly.pdbx_seq_one_letter_code
_entity_poly.pdbx_strand_id
1 'polypeptide(L)'
;MARDARCREHRRVPYRFLIVGEDGVERALRGGLATLLAATLDDGERYLRRAWRTLRPTFRVIALHEGEPVGQASCFWVPCRPATPLLGLGDVAVAPDHRRRGVARTLCALATEEGWRLHASAMLAKTKPLRAVLGDLGFEPVTNGRFFYLEDGARTAHPDWMAAIRIELPPELELEEGDF
;
A
#
# COMPACT_ATOMS: atom_id res chain seq x y z
N MET A 1 4.84 55.07 2.86
CA MET A 1 5.75 53.91 2.93
C MET A 1 4.92 52.67 2.72
N ALA A 2 4.80 52.19 1.47
CA ALA A 2 4.07 50.98 1.13
C ALA A 2 5.02 49.78 1.22
N ARG A 3 4.75 48.82 2.08
CA ARG A 3 5.46 47.54 2.15
C ARG A 3 4.99 46.63 1.03
N ASP A 4 5.86 46.44 0.09
CA ASP A 4 5.73 45.52 -1.04
C ASP A 4 5.75 44.08 -0.50
N ALA A 5 4.57 43.51 -0.29
CA ALA A 5 4.40 42.10 0.08
C ALA A 5 4.55 41.26 -1.19
N ARG A 6 5.81 40.93 -1.57
CA ARG A 6 6.06 39.98 -2.63
C ARG A 6 5.54 38.58 -2.21
N CYS A 7 4.36 38.26 -2.66
CA CYS A 7 3.82 36.91 -2.61
C CYS A 7 4.76 36.01 -3.44
N ARG A 8 5.64 35.25 -2.75
CA ARG A 8 6.41 34.19 -3.42
C ARG A 8 5.42 33.08 -3.78
N GLU A 9 4.96 33.07 -5.01
CA GLU A 9 4.34 31.88 -5.59
C GLU A 9 5.34 30.74 -5.52
N HIS A 10 5.20 29.90 -4.50
CA HIS A 10 5.90 28.63 -4.48
C HIS A 10 5.26 27.77 -5.57
N ARG A 11 5.83 27.73 -6.75
CA ARG A 11 5.52 26.74 -7.78
C ARG A 11 5.65 25.37 -7.12
N ARG A 12 4.52 24.78 -6.70
CA ARG A 12 4.52 23.41 -6.18
C ARG A 12 4.92 22.50 -7.32
N VAL A 13 6.11 21.90 -7.25
CA VAL A 13 6.51 20.84 -8.17
C VAL A 13 5.52 19.71 -8.01
N PRO A 14 4.81 19.31 -9.07
CA PRO A 14 3.79 18.29 -8.97
C PRO A 14 4.43 16.92 -8.65
N TYR A 15 3.70 16.09 -7.92
CA TYR A 15 4.07 14.69 -7.75
C TYR A 15 3.88 13.96 -9.08
N ARG A 16 4.86 13.11 -9.42
CA ARG A 16 4.73 12.14 -10.49
C ARG A 16 4.47 10.77 -9.88
N PHE A 17 3.44 10.09 -10.36
CA PHE A 17 3.13 8.73 -9.91
C PHE A 17 3.50 7.73 -11.00
N LEU A 18 4.12 6.62 -10.57
CA LEU A 18 4.51 5.51 -11.43
C LEU A 18 3.81 4.25 -10.92
N ILE A 19 3.27 3.47 -11.85
CA ILE A 19 2.86 2.09 -11.59
C ILE A 19 3.89 1.21 -12.28
N VAL A 20 4.57 0.36 -11.53
CA VAL A 20 5.68 -0.45 -12.04
C VAL A 20 5.67 -1.84 -11.43
N GLY A 21 5.79 -2.88 -12.27
CA GLY A 21 6.02 -4.25 -11.80
C GLY A 21 7.32 -4.35 -11.03
N GLU A 22 7.41 -5.24 -10.04
CA GLU A 22 8.58 -5.35 -9.18
C GLU A 22 9.87 -5.61 -9.97
N ASP A 23 9.81 -6.35 -11.06
CA ASP A 23 10.97 -6.61 -11.93
C ASP A 23 11.44 -5.37 -12.69
N GLY A 24 10.53 -4.43 -12.94
CA GLY A 24 10.80 -3.16 -13.62
C GLY A 24 11.34 -2.05 -12.70
N VAL A 25 11.44 -2.28 -11.39
CA VAL A 25 12.00 -1.28 -10.46
C VAL A 25 13.50 -1.16 -10.66
N GLU A 26 13.95 -0.03 -11.18
CA GLU A 26 15.36 0.26 -11.39
C GLU A 26 16.16 0.22 -10.08
N ARG A 27 17.43 -0.17 -10.15
CA ARG A 27 18.31 -0.30 -8.97
C ARG A 27 18.40 0.97 -8.13
N ALA A 28 18.53 2.13 -8.77
CA ALA A 28 18.61 3.42 -8.08
C ALA A 28 17.33 3.72 -7.29
N LEU A 29 16.17 3.51 -7.94
CA LEU A 29 14.87 3.69 -7.33
C LEU A 29 14.64 2.73 -6.16
N ARG A 30 15.10 1.47 -6.30
CA ARG A 30 14.99 0.44 -5.25
C ARG A 30 15.71 0.83 -3.97
N GLY A 31 16.90 1.44 -4.07
CA GLY A 31 17.64 1.96 -2.92
C GLY A 31 16.87 3.06 -2.19
N GLY A 32 16.34 4.03 -2.92
CA GLY A 32 15.50 5.10 -2.37
C GLY A 32 14.23 4.58 -1.70
N LEU A 33 13.57 3.58 -2.30
CA LEU A 33 12.39 2.93 -1.72
C LEU A 33 12.73 2.19 -0.42
N ALA A 34 13.83 1.46 -0.38
CA ALA A 34 14.27 0.77 0.83
C ALA A 34 14.53 1.77 1.98
N THR A 35 15.20 2.88 1.68
CA THR A 35 15.43 3.96 2.64
C THR A 35 14.12 4.61 3.11
N LEU A 36 13.19 4.90 2.19
CA LEU A 36 11.88 5.46 2.53
C LEU A 36 11.10 4.53 3.48
N LEU A 37 11.03 3.24 3.16
CA LEU A 37 10.33 2.24 3.98
C LEU A 37 10.98 2.10 5.35
N ALA A 38 12.32 2.00 5.39
CA ALA A 38 13.07 1.90 6.65
C ALA A 38 12.86 3.10 7.57
N ALA A 39 12.70 4.29 7.00
CA ALA A 39 12.48 5.51 7.78
C ALA A 39 11.03 5.74 8.20
N THR A 40 10.06 5.03 7.61
CA THR A 40 8.63 5.36 7.75
C THR A 40 7.78 4.25 8.34
N LEU A 41 8.22 3.02 8.26
CA LEU A 41 7.49 1.85 8.77
C LEU A 41 8.18 1.26 9.99
N ASP A 42 7.38 0.62 10.84
CA ASP A 42 7.89 -0.16 11.96
C ASP A 42 8.79 -1.29 11.42
N ASP A 43 9.78 -1.73 12.19
CA ASP A 43 10.78 -2.71 11.75
C ASP A 43 11.60 -2.31 10.51
N GLY A 44 11.85 -1.03 10.33
CA GLY A 44 12.45 -0.42 9.15
C GLY A 44 13.73 -1.08 8.64
N GLU A 45 14.57 -1.65 9.53
CA GLU A 45 15.82 -2.33 9.15
C GLU A 45 15.60 -3.52 8.19
N ARG A 46 14.43 -4.17 8.26
CA ARG A 46 14.10 -5.28 7.36
C ARG A 46 14.05 -4.85 5.90
N TYR A 47 13.68 -3.58 5.66
CA TYR A 47 13.56 -3.03 4.32
C TYR A 47 14.90 -2.65 3.69
N LEU A 48 15.96 -2.47 4.49
CA LEU A 48 17.30 -2.12 3.98
C LEU A 48 17.93 -3.24 3.13
N ARG A 49 17.55 -4.48 3.38
CA ARG A 49 18.06 -5.63 2.60
C ARG A 49 17.26 -5.85 1.31
N ARG A 50 15.96 -5.57 1.37
CA ARG A 50 15.01 -5.69 0.26
C ARG A 50 13.88 -4.70 0.51
N ALA A 51 13.35 -4.09 -0.52
CA ALA A 51 12.28 -3.10 -0.38
C ALA A 51 10.88 -3.73 -0.21
N TRP A 52 10.76 -4.84 0.54
CA TRP A 52 9.49 -5.48 0.95
C TRP A 52 9.68 -6.33 2.20
N ARG A 53 8.59 -6.59 2.93
CA ARG A 53 8.62 -7.33 4.19
C ARG A 53 8.63 -8.83 3.97
N THR A 54 7.53 -9.43 3.57
CA THR A 54 7.33 -10.89 3.51
C THR A 54 7.04 -11.35 2.08
N LEU A 55 5.96 -10.89 1.50
CA LEU A 55 5.60 -11.22 0.12
C LEU A 55 6.28 -10.25 -0.85
N ARG A 56 6.85 -10.80 -1.92
CA ARG A 56 7.41 -9.98 -2.99
C ARG A 56 6.27 -9.26 -3.71
N PRO A 57 6.34 -7.95 -3.89
CA PRO A 57 5.31 -7.22 -4.63
C PRO A 57 5.16 -7.72 -6.06
N THR A 58 3.93 -7.75 -6.54
CA THR A 58 3.60 -7.92 -7.96
C THR A 58 3.86 -6.62 -8.70
N PHE A 59 3.40 -5.52 -8.10
CA PHE A 59 3.66 -4.17 -8.58
C PHE A 59 3.73 -3.18 -7.42
N ARG A 60 4.21 -1.98 -7.72
CA ARG A 60 4.23 -0.83 -6.82
C ARG A 60 3.61 0.39 -7.48
N VAL A 61 2.99 1.21 -6.67
CA VAL A 61 2.70 2.60 -7.01
C VAL A 61 3.68 3.47 -6.26
N ILE A 62 4.42 4.31 -6.98
CA ILE A 62 5.52 5.12 -6.43
C ILE A 62 5.23 6.59 -6.71
N ALA A 63 5.28 7.42 -5.68
CA ALA A 63 5.22 8.86 -5.80
C ALA A 63 6.64 9.44 -5.82
N LEU A 64 6.96 10.17 -6.86
CA LEU A 64 8.21 10.92 -7.01
C LEU A 64 7.98 12.41 -6.83
N HIS A 65 8.91 13.07 -6.18
CA HIS A 65 9.01 14.52 -6.09
C HIS A 65 10.46 14.92 -6.40
N GLU A 66 10.65 15.74 -7.42
CA GLU A 66 11.99 16.11 -7.92
C GLU A 66 12.88 14.91 -8.30
N GLY A 67 12.24 13.81 -8.72
CA GLY A 67 12.94 12.58 -9.10
C GLY A 67 13.13 11.56 -7.97
N GLU A 68 12.98 11.98 -6.72
CA GLU A 68 13.19 11.14 -5.55
C GLU A 68 11.90 10.46 -5.08
N PRO A 69 11.94 9.20 -4.61
CA PRO A 69 10.77 8.49 -4.09
C PRO A 69 10.38 9.08 -2.72
N VAL A 70 9.21 9.69 -2.67
CA VAL A 70 8.64 10.29 -1.45
C VAL A 70 7.43 9.56 -0.92
N GLY A 71 6.96 8.56 -1.64
CA GLY A 71 5.89 7.68 -1.20
C GLY A 71 5.78 6.44 -2.06
N GLN A 72 5.24 5.37 -1.49
CA GLN A 72 4.93 4.15 -2.22
C GLN A 72 3.76 3.39 -1.61
N ALA A 73 3.17 2.49 -2.40
CA ALA A 73 2.30 1.40 -1.99
C ALA A 73 2.74 0.13 -2.72
N SER A 74 2.81 -0.99 -2.04
CA SER A 74 3.10 -2.31 -2.62
C SER A 74 1.82 -3.12 -2.77
N CYS A 75 1.69 -3.83 -3.87
CA CYS A 75 0.61 -4.79 -4.10
C CYS A 75 1.17 -6.17 -4.41
N PHE A 76 0.56 -7.22 -3.84
CA PHE A 76 1.00 -8.60 -3.98
C PHE A 76 -0.19 -9.55 -3.96
N TRP A 77 -0.10 -10.65 -4.70
CA TRP A 77 -1.11 -11.70 -4.64
C TRP A 77 -1.06 -12.40 -3.28
N VAL A 78 -2.22 -12.49 -2.64
CA VAL A 78 -2.35 -13.16 -1.33
C VAL A 78 -2.76 -14.60 -1.55
N PRO A 79 -1.95 -15.59 -1.11
CA PRO A 79 -2.35 -16.97 -1.13
C PRO A 79 -3.55 -17.20 -0.22
N CYS A 80 -4.59 -17.88 -0.74
CA CYS A 80 -5.82 -18.15 0.02
C CYS A 80 -6.56 -19.40 -0.45
N ARG A 81 -7.44 -19.91 0.39
CA ARG A 81 -8.33 -21.04 0.09
C ARG A 81 -9.79 -20.64 0.30
N PRO A 82 -10.72 -20.94 -0.63
CA PRO A 82 -10.42 -21.44 -1.98
C PRO A 82 -9.59 -20.42 -2.77
N ALA A 83 -8.85 -20.89 -3.78
CA ALA A 83 -8.01 -20.03 -4.61
C ALA A 83 -8.84 -18.93 -5.26
N THR A 84 -8.59 -17.69 -4.87
CA THR A 84 -9.30 -16.49 -5.32
C THR A 84 -8.27 -15.42 -5.68
N PRO A 85 -8.43 -14.67 -6.78
CA PRO A 85 -7.53 -13.57 -7.13
C PRO A 85 -7.63 -12.43 -6.10
N LEU A 86 -6.95 -12.60 -4.97
CA LEU A 86 -6.95 -11.68 -3.85
C LEU A 86 -5.64 -10.88 -3.83
N LEU A 87 -5.75 -9.56 -3.90
CA LEU A 87 -4.59 -8.67 -3.89
C LEU A 87 -4.44 -8.00 -2.53
N GLY A 88 -3.27 -8.10 -1.94
CA GLY A 88 -2.90 -7.36 -0.73
C GLY A 88 -2.36 -5.97 -1.08
N LEU A 89 -2.78 -4.96 -0.35
CA LEU A 89 -2.25 -3.60 -0.38
C LEU A 89 -1.48 -3.37 0.92
N GLY A 90 -0.18 -3.26 0.82
CA GLY A 90 0.71 -3.10 1.97
C GLY A 90 1.85 -2.12 1.74
N ASP A 91 2.75 -2.04 2.71
CA ASP A 91 3.93 -1.18 2.69
C ASP A 91 3.63 0.26 2.22
N VAL A 92 2.47 0.80 2.61
CA VAL A 92 2.10 2.17 2.23
C VAL A 92 2.88 3.15 3.10
N ALA A 93 3.79 3.86 2.47
CA ALA A 93 4.69 4.80 3.12
C ALA A 93 4.67 6.16 2.42
N VAL A 94 4.74 7.24 3.19
CA VAL A 94 4.92 8.61 2.70
C VAL A 94 5.90 9.32 3.61
N ALA A 95 6.94 9.89 3.02
CA ALA A 95 7.95 10.66 3.73
C ALA A 95 7.30 11.78 4.56
N PRO A 96 7.78 12.05 5.80
CA PRO A 96 7.13 12.97 6.75
C PRO A 96 6.78 14.33 6.13
N ASP A 97 7.68 14.93 5.38
CA ASP A 97 7.52 16.26 4.77
C ASP A 97 6.50 16.29 3.63
N HIS A 98 6.08 15.11 3.16
CA HIS A 98 5.10 14.93 2.09
C HIS A 98 3.74 14.41 2.57
N ARG A 99 3.58 14.21 3.89
CA ARG A 99 2.30 13.78 4.50
C ARG A 99 1.25 14.89 4.42
N ARG A 100 -0.02 14.50 4.58
CA ARG A 100 -1.18 15.41 4.55
C ARG A 100 -1.33 16.24 3.26
N ARG A 101 -0.71 15.78 2.17
CA ARG A 101 -0.79 16.40 0.83
C ARG A 101 -1.56 15.52 -0.18
N GLY A 102 -2.30 14.51 0.30
CA GLY A 102 -3.08 13.59 -0.54
C GLY A 102 -2.26 12.44 -1.15
N VAL A 103 -0.93 12.38 -0.94
CA VAL A 103 -0.05 11.38 -1.58
C VAL A 103 -0.52 9.94 -1.27
N ALA A 104 -0.76 9.61 0.01
CA ALA A 104 -1.21 8.26 0.39
C ALA A 104 -2.55 7.89 -0.27
N ARG A 105 -3.51 8.83 -0.34
CA ARG A 105 -4.79 8.62 -1.01
C ARG A 105 -4.60 8.29 -2.49
N THR A 106 -3.76 9.05 -3.19
CA THR A 106 -3.48 8.81 -4.61
C THR A 106 -2.77 7.49 -4.84
N LEU A 107 -1.80 7.13 -3.98
CA LEU A 107 -1.13 5.82 -4.03
C LEU A 107 -2.13 4.68 -3.91
N CYS A 108 -3.01 4.71 -2.89
CA CYS A 108 -4.01 3.68 -2.67
C CYS A 108 -5.05 3.64 -3.80
N ALA A 109 -5.49 4.78 -4.31
CA ALA A 109 -6.44 4.84 -5.42
C ALA A 109 -5.88 4.20 -6.69
N LEU A 110 -4.65 4.57 -7.09
CA LEU A 110 -3.99 4.00 -8.25
C LEU A 110 -3.69 2.51 -8.07
N ALA A 111 -3.33 2.09 -6.86
CA ALA A 111 -3.13 0.68 -6.55
C ALA A 111 -4.43 -0.13 -6.71
N THR A 112 -5.55 0.42 -6.26
CA THR A 112 -6.87 -0.20 -6.40
C THR A 112 -7.30 -0.29 -7.86
N GLU A 113 -7.13 0.78 -8.62
CA GLU A 113 -7.43 0.81 -10.06
C GLU A 113 -6.61 -0.23 -10.83
N GLU A 114 -5.31 -0.31 -10.57
CA GLU A 114 -4.44 -1.30 -11.20
C GLU A 114 -4.80 -2.73 -10.77
N GLY A 115 -5.20 -2.93 -9.50
CA GLY A 115 -5.68 -4.23 -9.03
C GLY A 115 -6.89 -4.73 -9.83
N TRP A 116 -7.86 -3.85 -10.10
CA TRP A 116 -9.01 -4.19 -10.97
C TRP A 116 -8.59 -4.48 -12.40
N ARG A 117 -7.64 -3.73 -12.93
CA ARG A 117 -7.09 -3.98 -14.27
C ARG A 117 -6.42 -5.35 -14.38
N LEU A 118 -5.84 -5.84 -13.29
CA LEU A 118 -5.25 -7.17 -13.17
C LEU A 118 -6.25 -8.26 -12.78
N HIS A 119 -7.55 -7.95 -12.81
CA HIS A 119 -8.65 -8.88 -12.50
C HIS A 119 -8.62 -9.43 -11.06
N ALA A 120 -8.19 -8.62 -10.10
CA ALA A 120 -8.36 -8.98 -8.70
C ALA A 120 -9.86 -9.05 -8.36
N SER A 121 -10.30 -10.11 -7.68
CA SER A 121 -11.67 -10.25 -7.19
C SER A 121 -11.91 -9.41 -5.94
N ALA A 122 -10.86 -9.14 -5.18
CA ALA A 122 -10.88 -8.26 -4.02
C ALA A 122 -9.49 -7.73 -3.71
N MET A 123 -9.46 -6.67 -2.89
CA MET A 123 -8.22 -6.18 -2.28
C MET A 123 -8.36 -6.16 -0.77
N LEU A 124 -7.28 -6.54 -0.09
CA LEU A 124 -7.15 -6.47 1.36
C LEU A 124 -6.09 -5.44 1.74
N ALA A 125 -6.34 -4.70 2.81
CA ALA A 125 -5.37 -3.81 3.41
C ALA A 125 -5.29 -4.03 4.92
N LYS A 126 -4.06 -4.21 5.42
CA LYS A 126 -3.75 -4.45 6.84
C LYS A 126 -3.07 -3.21 7.42
N THR A 127 -3.86 -2.15 7.72
CA THR A 127 -3.28 -0.91 8.23
C THR A 127 -4.28 -0.04 8.99
N LYS A 128 -3.99 0.23 10.26
CA LYS A 128 -4.79 1.15 11.08
C LYS A 128 -4.62 2.63 10.68
N PRO A 129 -3.41 3.13 10.41
CA PRO A 129 -3.19 4.55 10.10
C PRO A 129 -3.91 5.06 8.85
N LEU A 130 -4.23 4.19 7.90
CA LEU A 130 -4.89 4.56 6.65
C LEU A 130 -6.41 4.34 6.64
N ARG A 131 -7.02 3.99 7.75
CA ARG A 131 -8.45 3.63 7.84
C ARG A 131 -9.36 4.66 7.16
N ALA A 132 -9.14 5.95 7.42
CA ALA A 132 -9.93 7.01 6.81
C ALA A 132 -9.73 7.07 5.28
N VAL A 133 -8.48 6.99 4.82
CA VAL A 133 -8.15 7.01 3.39
C VAL A 133 -8.77 5.81 2.67
N LEU A 134 -8.67 4.62 3.27
CA LEU A 134 -9.24 3.39 2.71
C LEU A 134 -10.77 3.44 2.68
N GLY A 135 -11.41 3.92 3.75
CA GLY A 135 -12.86 4.11 3.80
C GLY A 135 -13.37 5.06 2.70
N ASP A 136 -12.67 6.17 2.47
CA ASP A 136 -12.96 7.09 1.36
C ASP A 136 -12.83 6.45 -0.03
N LEU A 137 -12.06 5.37 -0.14
CA LEU A 137 -11.88 4.59 -1.38
C LEU A 137 -12.84 3.38 -1.46
N GLY A 138 -13.74 3.22 -0.51
CA GLY A 138 -14.74 2.17 -0.47
C GLY A 138 -14.27 0.87 0.22
N PHE A 139 -13.14 0.88 0.91
CA PHE A 139 -12.74 -0.25 1.74
C PHE A 139 -13.61 -0.30 3.01
N GLU A 140 -14.13 -1.47 3.31
CA GLU A 140 -14.92 -1.73 4.51
C GLU A 140 -14.12 -2.55 5.52
N PRO A 141 -14.32 -2.34 6.82
CA PRO A 141 -13.72 -3.21 7.83
C PRO A 141 -14.11 -4.67 7.60
N VAL A 142 -13.13 -5.55 7.71
CA VAL A 142 -13.39 -6.99 7.70
C VAL A 142 -14.04 -7.37 9.01
N THR A 143 -15.23 -7.93 8.96
CA THR A 143 -15.91 -8.48 10.13
C THR A 143 -15.35 -9.84 10.49
N ASN A 144 -15.18 -10.09 11.79
CA ASN A 144 -14.78 -11.40 12.32
C ASN A 144 -15.61 -12.53 11.73
N GLY A 145 -14.96 -13.63 11.34
CA GLY A 145 -15.59 -14.78 10.77
C GLY A 145 -15.63 -14.85 9.24
N ARG A 146 -15.12 -13.82 8.56
CA ARG A 146 -15.05 -13.85 7.10
C ARG A 146 -13.68 -14.21 6.55
N PHE A 147 -12.62 -13.72 7.16
CA PHE A 147 -11.25 -14.06 6.84
C PHE A 147 -10.61 -14.73 8.02
N PHE A 148 -9.99 -15.85 7.76
CA PHE A 148 -9.24 -16.63 8.70
C PHE A 148 -7.83 -16.78 8.21
N TYR A 149 -6.90 -16.94 9.13
CA TYR A 149 -5.54 -17.34 8.82
C TYR A 149 -5.14 -18.61 9.55
N LEU A 150 -4.36 -19.41 8.90
CA LEU A 150 -3.80 -20.61 9.47
C LEU A 150 -2.45 -20.27 10.04
N GLU A 151 -2.32 -20.31 11.36
CA GLU A 151 -1.06 -20.18 12.07
C GLU A 151 -0.84 -21.47 12.86
N ASP A 152 0.25 -22.17 12.61
CA ASP A 152 0.58 -23.47 13.24
C ASP A 152 -0.56 -24.52 13.16
N GLY A 153 -1.34 -24.49 12.09
CA GLY A 153 -2.48 -25.38 11.90
C GLY A 153 -3.75 -24.99 12.66
N ALA A 154 -3.73 -23.89 13.41
CA ALA A 154 -4.91 -23.34 14.08
C ALA A 154 -5.59 -22.28 13.21
N ARG A 155 -6.91 -22.35 13.11
CA ARG A 155 -7.75 -21.37 12.41
C ARG A 155 -8.03 -20.20 13.32
N THR A 156 -7.48 -19.04 13.00
CA THR A 156 -7.64 -17.81 13.79
C THR A 156 -8.35 -16.73 12.98
N ALA A 157 -9.35 -16.07 13.59
CA ALA A 157 -10.03 -14.95 12.96
C ALA A 157 -9.08 -13.75 12.83
N HIS A 158 -9.13 -13.08 11.69
CA HIS A 158 -8.35 -11.88 11.48
C HIS A 158 -8.76 -10.75 12.44
N PRO A 159 -7.80 -9.94 12.89
CA PRO A 159 -8.08 -8.82 13.76
C PRO A 159 -8.89 -7.71 13.06
N ASP A 160 -9.66 -6.96 13.82
CA ASP A 160 -10.63 -5.94 13.38
C ASP A 160 -10.06 -4.78 12.53
N TRP A 161 -8.76 -4.68 12.41
CA TRP A 161 -8.09 -3.60 11.69
C TRP A 161 -7.78 -3.91 10.22
N MET A 162 -8.24 -5.04 9.71
CA MET A 162 -8.23 -5.28 8.28
C MET A 162 -9.41 -4.58 7.61
N ALA A 163 -9.18 -4.11 6.41
CA ALA A 163 -10.22 -3.59 5.54
C ALA A 163 -10.13 -4.25 4.17
N ALA A 164 -11.27 -4.48 3.54
CA ALA A 164 -11.36 -5.05 2.20
C ALA A 164 -12.25 -4.21 1.31
N ILE A 165 -11.89 -4.12 0.05
CA ILE A 165 -12.79 -3.73 -1.03
C ILE A 165 -12.94 -4.93 -1.95
N ARG A 166 -14.17 -5.22 -2.37
CA ARG A 166 -14.48 -6.47 -3.08
C ARG A 166 -15.53 -6.27 -4.14
N ILE A 167 -15.47 -7.15 -5.11
CA ILE A 167 -16.55 -7.35 -6.07
C ILE A 167 -17.33 -8.60 -5.66
N GLU A 168 -16.69 -9.77 -5.67
CA GLU A 168 -17.25 -11.04 -5.25
C GLU A 168 -16.21 -11.82 -4.46
N LEU A 169 -16.60 -12.36 -3.30
CA LEU A 169 -15.76 -13.21 -2.49
C LEU A 169 -16.54 -14.41 -2.01
N PRO A 170 -15.91 -15.59 -1.90
CA PRO A 170 -16.45 -16.70 -1.14
C PRO A 170 -16.90 -16.26 0.25
N PRO A 171 -17.90 -16.90 0.85
CA PRO A 171 -18.41 -16.54 2.18
C PRO A 171 -17.32 -16.58 3.26
N GLU A 172 -16.37 -17.48 3.11
CA GLU A 172 -15.19 -17.59 3.97
C GLU A 172 -13.94 -17.77 3.13
N LEU A 173 -12.87 -17.07 3.53
CA LEU A 173 -11.54 -17.21 2.95
C LEU A 173 -10.54 -17.58 4.05
N GLU A 174 -9.73 -18.58 3.77
CA GLU A 174 -8.56 -18.92 4.56
C GLU A 174 -7.31 -18.34 3.88
N LEU A 175 -6.63 -17.44 4.56
CA LEU A 175 -5.36 -16.89 4.07
C LEU A 175 -4.25 -17.85 4.47
N GLU A 176 -3.39 -18.20 3.52
CA GLU A 176 -2.22 -19.02 3.81
C GLU A 176 -1.19 -18.20 4.59
N GLU A 177 -0.37 -18.89 5.40
CA GLU A 177 0.64 -18.26 6.24
C GLU A 177 1.50 -17.27 5.45
N GLY A 178 1.52 -16.05 5.91
CA GLY A 178 2.33 -14.98 5.34
C GLY A 178 1.78 -13.63 5.80
N ASP A 179 2.57 -12.91 6.58
CA ASP A 179 2.28 -11.51 6.88
C ASP A 179 2.33 -10.67 5.58
N PHE A 180 1.23 -10.11 5.19
CA PHE A 180 1.16 -9.07 4.18
C PHE A 180 0.87 -7.69 4.80
#